data_2a950c1bbcd8aec41b117b69b7e92eb8
#
_entry.id   2a950c1bbcd8aec41b117b69b7e92eb8
#
_cell.length_a   1.000
_cell.length_b   1.000
_cell.length_c   1.000
_cell.angle_alpha   90.00
_cell.angle_beta   90.00
_cell.angle_gamma   90.00
#
_symmetry.space_group_name_H-M   'P 1'
#
loop_
_entity.id
_entity.type
_entity.pdbx_description
1 polymer ?
#
loop_
_entity_poly.entity_id
_entity_poly.type
_entity_poly.pdbx_seq_one_letter_code
_entity_poly.pdbx_strand_id
1 'polypeptide(L)'
;MRARQNLVRGMYSHRKVYIDNEIPFEELKQTVFQFSSDWQNVTLGSNDTGAPFKFYLTKGVHQIKMEVTLGVYGELVEELENITGDLNKLYLDIIKYTTASPDTNRDYNLHNMQSFAELNLLSRLQDASTRLQVVSKEIARISSENADEVDTKGDGEIYKDGKSDKTGVIDTLVEQLNLFLENPNKVTKQLSSFSTNVS
;
A
#
# COMPACT_ATOMS: atom_id res chain seq x y z
N MET A 1 -25.75 14.72 0.85
CA MET A 1 -25.26 14.79 -0.55
C MET A 1 -25.49 13.46 -1.24
N ARG A 2 -25.49 13.43 -2.58
CA ARG A 2 -25.57 12.17 -3.33
C ARG A 2 -24.17 11.78 -3.84
N ALA A 3 -23.68 10.60 -3.46
CA ALA A 3 -22.32 10.15 -3.78
C ALA A 3 -22.31 8.67 -4.21
N ARG A 4 -21.28 8.30 -4.96
CA ARG A 4 -20.96 6.92 -5.33
C ARG A 4 -19.45 6.75 -5.33
N GLN A 5 -18.94 5.68 -4.70
CA GLN A 5 -17.55 5.25 -4.76
C GLN A 5 -17.52 3.79 -5.19
N ASN A 6 -17.20 3.50 -6.44
CA ASN A 6 -17.27 2.15 -7.02
C ASN A 6 -15.96 1.71 -7.68
N LEU A 7 -14.83 2.36 -7.38
CA LEU A 7 -13.56 2.04 -8.02
C LEU A 7 -12.94 0.76 -7.47
N VAL A 8 -12.83 0.66 -6.13
CA VAL A 8 -12.21 -0.50 -5.50
C VAL A 8 -13.10 -0.97 -4.36
N ARG A 9 -13.62 -2.19 -4.48
CA ARG A 9 -14.44 -2.82 -3.45
C ARG A 9 -13.61 -3.05 -2.18
N GLY A 10 -14.22 -2.80 -1.00
CA GLY A 10 -13.55 -2.92 0.30
C GLY A 10 -12.52 -1.83 0.60
N MET A 11 -12.47 -0.78 -0.22
CA MET A 11 -11.60 0.37 0.03
C MET A 11 -12.43 1.63 0.25
N TYR A 12 -11.95 2.49 1.14
CA TYR A 12 -12.53 3.80 1.36
C TYR A 12 -11.98 4.85 0.41
N SER A 13 -12.79 5.87 0.17
CA SER A 13 -12.31 7.11 -0.42
C SER A 13 -12.33 8.21 0.64
N HIS A 14 -11.19 8.83 0.87
CA HIS A 14 -11.03 9.87 1.88
C HIS A 14 -11.05 11.26 1.24
N ARG A 15 -11.70 12.20 1.92
CA ARG A 15 -11.77 13.60 1.50
C ARG A 15 -11.57 14.53 2.68
N LYS A 16 -10.81 15.62 2.46
CA LYS A 16 -10.92 16.81 3.28
C LYS A 16 -12.08 17.64 2.79
N VAL A 17 -12.91 18.09 3.69
CA VAL A 17 -14.07 18.95 3.37
C VAL A 17 -13.85 20.33 3.93
N TYR A 18 -13.90 21.30 3.05
CA TYR A 18 -13.77 22.73 3.40
C TYR A 18 -15.11 23.40 3.18
N ILE A 19 -15.44 24.33 4.06
CA ILE A 19 -16.53 25.29 3.90
C ILE A 19 -15.92 26.67 3.93
N ASP A 20 -16.10 27.44 2.87
CA ASP A 20 -15.53 28.80 2.70
C ASP A 20 -14.00 28.85 2.92
N ASN A 21 -13.29 27.82 2.42
CA ASN A 21 -11.84 27.58 2.53
C ASN A 21 -11.35 27.22 3.95
N GLU A 22 -12.22 27.01 4.91
CA GLU A 22 -11.87 26.56 6.26
C GLU A 22 -12.35 25.13 6.51
N ILE A 23 -11.69 24.40 7.39
CA ILE A 23 -12.13 23.09 7.89
C ILE A 23 -12.83 23.34 9.24
N PRO A 24 -14.17 23.24 9.31
CA PRO A 24 -14.91 23.63 10.52
C PRO A 24 -14.63 22.76 11.75
N PHE A 25 -14.34 21.48 11.55
CA PHE A 25 -13.99 20.54 12.64
C PHE A 25 -12.95 19.53 12.18
N GLU A 26 -12.27 18.90 13.13
CA GLU A 26 -11.18 17.96 12.89
C GLU A 26 -11.62 16.76 12.05
N GLU A 27 -12.83 16.24 12.26
CA GLU A 27 -13.37 15.08 11.55
C GLU A 27 -13.51 15.31 10.04
N LEU A 28 -13.63 16.56 9.61
CA LEU A 28 -13.69 16.91 8.19
C LEU A 28 -12.34 16.85 7.48
N LYS A 29 -11.25 16.66 8.22
CA LYS A 29 -9.92 16.38 7.63
C LYS A 29 -9.84 15.00 7.02
N GLN A 30 -10.65 14.04 7.49
CA GLN A 30 -10.69 12.66 7.02
C GLN A 30 -12.11 12.13 6.89
N THR A 31 -12.90 12.78 6.05
CA THR A 31 -14.26 12.29 5.75
C THR A 31 -14.17 11.03 4.88
N VAL A 32 -14.81 9.96 5.33
CA VAL A 32 -14.79 8.66 4.69
C VAL A 32 -16.02 8.46 3.80
N PHE A 33 -15.80 7.98 2.58
CA PHE A 33 -16.84 7.52 1.68
C PHE A 33 -16.63 6.02 1.44
N GLN A 34 -17.56 5.23 1.92
CA GLN A 34 -17.54 3.78 1.76
C GLN A 34 -17.78 3.38 0.31
N PHE A 35 -17.36 2.17 -0.04
CA PHE A 35 -17.67 1.59 -1.34
C PHE A 35 -19.17 1.48 -1.53
N SER A 36 -19.65 1.88 -2.70
CA SER A 36 -21.04 1.68 -3.13
C SER A 36 -21.10 1.58 -4.64
N SER A 37 -21.66 0.48 -5.17
CA SER A 37 -21.93 0.30 -6.60
C SER A 37 -22.96 1.30 -7.14
N ASP A 38 -23.86 1.76 -6.27
CA ASP A 38 -24.96 2.64 -6.61
C ASP A 38 -24.84 4.03 -6.00
N TRP A 39 -25.56 4.98 -6.56
CA TRP A 39 -25.69 6.31 -6.01
C TRP A 39 -26.47 6.30 -4.70
N GLN A 40 -25.82 6.69 -3.62
CA GLN A 40 -26.41 6.76 -2.29
C GLN A 40 -26.55 8.19 -1.80
N ASN A 41 -27.51 8.41 -0.92
CA ASN A 41 -27.60 9.65 -0.16
C ASN A 41 -26.68 9.56 1.06
N VAL A 42 -25.58 10.29 1.01
CA VAL A 42 -24.59 10.33 2.08
C VAL A 42 -24.79 11.56 2.92
N THR A 43 -24.91 11.38 4.22
CA THR A 43 -24.90 12.45 5.22
C THR A 43 -23.52 12.55 5.83
N LEU A 44 -22.90 13.73 5.79
CA LEU A 44 -21.64 13.93 6.50
C LEU A 44 -21.91 13.87 8.00
N GLY A 45 -21.22 12.99 8.69
CA GLY A 45 -21.42 12.73 10.12
C GLY A 45 -20.18 12.15 10.77
N SER A 46 -20.23 11.98 12.09
CA SER A 46 -19.19 11.31 12.85
C SER A 46 -19.10 9.85 12.45
N ASN A 47 -17.89 9.36 12.19
CA ASN A 47 -17.64 7.95 11.88
C ASN A 47 -17.98 7.03 13.06
N ASP A 48 -17.82 7.53 14.29
CA ASP A 48 -18.03 6.74 15.52
C ASP A 48 -19.52 6.62 15.90
N THR A 49 -20.28 7.71 15.74
CA THR A 49 -21.66 7.79 16.23
C THR A 49 -22.71 7.83 15.13
N GLY A 50 -22.30 8.05 13.87
CA GLY A 50 -23.20 8.29 12.74
C GLY A 50 -23.99 9.62 12.85
N ALA A 51 -23.71 10.44 13.86
CA ALA A 51 -24.43 11.69 14.08
C ALA A 51 -24.10 12.72 12.96
N PRO A 52 -25.11 13.31 12.31
CA PRO A 52 -24.89 14.27 11.24
C PRO A 52 -24.18 15.52 11.73
N PHE A 53 -23.20 16.00 10.98
CA PHE A 53 -22.56 17.29 11.26
C PHE A 53 -23.52 18.43 10.99
N LYS A 54 -23.53 19.39 11.90
CA LYS A 54 -24.33 20.61 11.79
C LYS A 54 -23.41 21.80 11.55
N PHE A 55 -23.64 22.52 10.46
CA PHE A 55 -22.87 23.70 10.09
C PHE A 55 -23.71 24.94 10.36
N TYR A 56 -23.13 25.94 11.04
CA TYR A 56 -23.69 27.25 11.12
C TYR A 56 -23.26 28.07 9.91
N LEU A 57 -24.19 28.39 9.04
CA LEU A 57 -23.93 29.18 7.82
C LEU A 57 -24.73 30.48 7.90
N THR A 58 -24.08 31.60 7.57
CA THR A 58 -24.76 32.89 7.46
C THR A 58 -25.60 32.95 6.18
N LYS A 59 -26.48 33.93 6.06
CA LYS A 59 -27.23 34.11 4.80
C LYS A 59 -26.29 34.52 3.67
N GLY A 60 -26.19 33.72 2.62
CA GLY A 60 -25.33 34.02 1.48
C GLY A 60 -25.02 32.84 0.61
N VAL A 61 -24.00 32.97 -0.22
CA VAL A 61 -23.43 31.89 -1.01
C VAL A 61 -22.22 31.36 -0.26
N HIS A 62 -22.19 30.04 -0.08
CA HIS A 62 -21.10 29.32 0.58
C HIS A 62 -20.44 28.37 -0.39
N GLN A 63 -19.12 28.21 -0.29
CA GLN A 63 -18.35 27.30 -1.10
C GLN A 63 -18.04 26.03 -0.31
N ILE A 64 -18.40 24.87 -0.86
CA ILE A 64 -17.97 23.58 -0.34
C ILE A 64 -16.90 23.03 -1.28
N LYS A 65 -15.69 22.80 -0.76
CA LYS A 65 -14.57 22.17 -1.48
C LYS A 65 -14.29 20.80 -0.87
N MET A 66 -14.10 19.79 -1.72
CA MET A 66 -13.65 18.45 -1.33
C MET A 66 -12.30 18.16 -1.98
N GLU A 67 -11.33 17.82 -1.16
CA GLU A 67 -9.98 17.47 -1.58
C GLU A 67 -9.71 16.00 -1.31
N VAL A 68 -9.21 15.27 -2.32
CA VAL A 68 -8.83 13.85 -2.20
C VAL A 68 -7.63 13.73 -1.26
N THR A 69 -7.66 12.78 -0.35
CA THR A 69 -6.52 12.42 0.50
C THR A 69 -6.33 10.91 0.54
N LEU A 70 -5.14 10.46 0.88
CA LEU A 70 -4.86 9.05 1.09
C LEU A 70 -5.50 8.52 2.38
N GLY A 71 -5.83 9.40 3.34
CA GLY A 71 -6.40 9.00 4.62
C GLY A 71 -5.54 7.97 5.34
N VAL A 72 -6.16 6.88 5.76
CA VAL A 72 -5.50 5.75 6.46
C VAL A 72 -4.45 5.02 5.62
N TYR A 73 -4.46 5.18 4.30
CA TYR A 73 -3.47 4.56 3.42
C TYR A 73 -2.19 5.38 3.27
N GLY A 74 -2.16 6.61 3.79
CA GLY A 74 -1.02 7.53 3.59
C GLY A 74 0.30 6.94 4.11
N GLU A 75 0.30 6.44 5.35
CA GLU A 75 1.47 5.83 5.97
C GLU A 75 1.91 4.54 5.26
N LEU A 76 0.95 3.76 4.75
CA LEU A 76 1.23 2.52 4.00
C LEU A 76 1.89 2.81 2.65
N VAL A 77 1.43 3.85 1.95
CA VAL A 77 2.03 4.28 0.69
C VAL A 77 3.45 4.81 0.92
N GLU A 78 3.65 5.66 1.93
CA GLU A 78 4.98 6.16 2.30
C GLU A 78 5.93 5.01 2.66
N GLU A 79 5.46 4.02 3.41
CA GLU A 79 6.27 2.85 3.77
C GLU A 79 6.62 2.00 2.53
N LEU A 80 5.69 1.79 1.59
CA LEU A 80 5.97 1.11 0.33
C LEU A 80 7.01 1.86 -0.52
N GLU A 81 6.92 3.19 -0.58
CA GLU A 81 7.90 4.03 -1.26
C GLU A 81 9.29 3.91 -0.61
N ASN A 82 9.36 3.90 0.72
CA ASN A 82 10.61 3.71 1.47
C ASN A 82 11.22 2.33 1.20
N ILE A 83 10.43 1.25 1.27
CA ILE A 83 10.89 -0.10 0.96
C ILE A 83 11.41 -0.20 -0.47
N THR A 84 10.66 0.36 -1.43
CA THR A 84 11.07 0.41 -2.85
C THR A 84 12.40 1.16 -3.01
N GLY A 85 12.56 2.30 -2.33
CA GLY A 85 13.80 3.06 -2.32
C GLY A 85 14.98 2.26 -1.75
N ASP A 86 14.76 1.51 -0.66
CA ASP A 86 15.81 0.68 -0.04
C ASP A 86 16.18 -0.53 -0.92
N LEU A 87 15.22 -1.17 -1.56
CA LEU A 87 15.48 -2.25 -2.52
C LEU A 87 16.20 -1.73 -3.78
N ASN A 88 15.86 -0.55 -4.28
CA ASN A 88 16.60 0.08 -5.37
C ASN A 88 18.06 0.41 -5.00
N LYS A 89 18.31 0.91 -3.79
CA LYS A 89 19.66 1.11 -3.28
C LYS A 89 20.41 -0.22 -3.19
N LEU A 90 19.76 -1.27 -2.70
CA LEU A 90 20.34 -2.61 -2.64
C LEU A 90 20.71 -3.11 -4.04
N TYR A 91 19.83 -2.95 -5.03
CA TYR A 91 20.11 -3.29 -6.42
C TYR A 91 21.35 -2.56 -6.97
N LEU A 92 21.44 -1.24 -6.76
CA LEU A 92 22.58 -0.45 -7.18
C LEU A 92 23.88 -0.88 -6.48
N ASP A 93 23.81 -1.24 -5.21
CA ASP A 93 24.97 -1.75 -4.47
C ASP A 93 25.42 -3.11 -4.99
N ILE A 94 24.50 -4.02 -5.35
CA ILE A 94 24.81 -5.31 -5.97
C ILE A 94 25.55 -5.09 -7.30
N ILE A 95 25.10 -4.16 -8.14
CA ILE A 95 25.72 -3.85 -9.44
C ILE A 95 27.20 -3.42 -9.28
N LYS A 96 27.56 -2.74 -8.20
CA LYS A 96 28.97 -2.35 -7.95
C LYS A 96 29.91 -3.56 -7.85
N TYR A 97 29.37 -4.71 -7.39
CA TYR A 97 30.15 -5.94 -7.23
C TYR A 97 30.02 -6.91 -8.42
N THR A 98 28.94 -6.80 -9.20
CA THR A 98 28.59 -7.81 -10.21
C THR A 98 28.57 -7.27 -11.64
N THR A 99 28.27 -6.03 -11.87
CA THR A 99 27.83 -5.40 -13.11
C THR A 99 26.29 -5.48 -13.30
N ALA A 100 25.74 -4.70 -14.24
CA ALA A 100 24.30 -4.72 -14.56
C ALA A 100 23.83 -6.03 -15.23
N SER A 101 24.76 -6.78 -15.84
CA SER A 101 24.48 -8.09 -16.45
C SER A 101 25.50 -9.11 -15.93
N PRO A 102 25.28 -9.64 -14.71
CA PRO A 102 26.20 -10.58 -14.11
C PRO A 102 26.24 -11.92 -14.88
N ASP A 103 27.42 -12.56 -14.86
CA ASP A 103 27.54 -13.93 -15.37
C ASP A 103 26.74 -14.88 -14.48
N THR A 104 25.70 -15.49 -15.05
CA THR A 104 24.78 -16.39 -14.33
C THR A 104 25.44 -17.71 -13.90
N ASN A 105 26.58 -18.09 -14.49
CA ASN A 105 27.35 -19.27 -14.12
C ASN A 105 28.34 -19.00 -12.98
N ARG A 106 28.64 -17.73 -12.70
CA ARG A 106 29.56 -17.35 -11.64
C ARG A 106 28.83 -17.27 -10.29
N ASP A 107 29.42 -17.86 -9.28
CA ASP A 107 29.03 -17.63 -7.90
C ASP A 107 29.75 -16.39 -7.35
N TYR A 108 29.02 -15.30 -7.16
CA TYR A 108 29.56 -14.05 -6.60
C TYR A 108 29.65 -14.08 -5.08
N ASN A 109 28.96 -15.02 -4.43
CA ASN A 109 28.98 -15.21 -2.98
C ASN A 109 28.71 -13.90 -2.18
N LEU A 110 27.79 -13.09 -2.66
CA LEU A 110 27.48 -11.75 -2.10
C LEU A 110 26.98 -11.77 -0.66
N HIS A 111 26.54 -12.92 -0.18
CA HIS A 111 26.10 -13.13 1.20
C HIS A 111 27.23 -13.45 2.17
N ASN A 112 28.45 -13.60 1.69
CA ASN A 112 29.61 -13.88 2.53
C ASN A 112 30.01 -12.58 3.28
N MET A 113 29.79 -12.58 4.58
CA MET A 113 30.02 -11.43 5.46
C MET A 113 31.49 -10.95 5.47
N GLN A 114 32.46 -11.82 5.19
CA GLN A 114 33.88 -11.43 5.15
C GLN A 114 34.25 -10.64 3.90
N SER A 115 33.66 -10.99 2.75
CA SER A 115 33.98 -10.36 1.47
C SER A 115 33.11 -9.13 1.14
N PHE A 116 31.87 -9.12 1.64
CA PHE A 116 30.86 -8.12 1.29
C PHE A 116 30.08 -7.60 2.52
N ALA A 117 30.77 -7.42 3.63
CA ALA A 117 30.16 -6.99 4.90
C ALA A 117 29.33 -5.68 4.77
N GLU A 118 29.81 -4.74 3.93
CA GLU A 118 29.11 -3.47 3.70
C GLU A 118 27.81 -3.62 2.93
N LEU A 119 27.67 -4.68 2.10
CA LEU A 119 26.46 -4.92 1.33
C LEU A 119 25.27 -5.31 2.22
N ASN A 120 25.54 -6.04 3.32
CA ASN A 120 24.51 -6.52 4.25
C ASN A 120 23.29 -7.17 3.56
N LEU A 121 23.52 -7.93 2.50
CA LEU A 121 22.50 -8.44 1.58
C LEU A 121 21.34 -9.11 2.32
N LEU A 122 21.64 -10.10 3.18
CA LEU A 122 20.62 -10.88 3.86
C LEU A 122 19.79 -10.03 4.84
N SER A 123 20.45 -9.15 5.59
CA SER A 123 19.75 -8.27 6.53
C SER A 123 18.80 -7.30 5.81
N ARG A 124 19.24 -6.72 4.70
CA ARG A 124 18.41 -5.78 3.92
C ARG A 124 17.22 -6.48 3.23
N LEU A 125 17.42 -7.69 2.72
CA LEU A 125 16.32 -8.50 2.16
C LEU A 125 15.32 -8.92 3.24
N GLN A 126 15.82 -9.32 4.42
CA GLN A 126 14.97 -9.70 5.55
C GLN A 126 14.14 -8.52 6.06
N ASP A 127 14.77 -7.35 6.20
CA ASP A 127 14.09 -6.12 6.59
C ASP A 127 12.96 -5.76 5.62
N ALA A 128 13.26 -5.72 4.33
CA ALA A 128 12.27 -5.43 3.30
C ALA A 128 11.11 -6.44 3.29
N SER A 129 11.42 -7.75 3.40
CA SER A 129 10.39 -8.80 3.48
C SER A 129 9.49 -8.63 4.69
N THR A 130 10.06 -8.34 5.86
CA THR A 130 9.30 -8.15 7.10
C THR A 130 8.39 -6.93 7.03
N ARG A 131 8.91 -5.81 6.54
CA ARG A 131 8.15 -4.57 6.37
C ARG A 131 7.01 -4.73 5.37
N LEU A 132 7.24 -5.39 4.23
CA LEU A 132 6.20 -5.71 3.25
C LEU A 132 5.10 -6.59 3.84
N GLN A 133 5.45 -7.58 4.68
CA GLN A 133 4.45 -8.41 5.38
C GLN A 133 3.58 -7.60 6.33
N VAL A 134 4.15 -6.60 7.02
CA VAL A 134 3.38 -5.69 7.89
C VAL A 134 2.40 -4.87 7.06
N VAL A 135 2.86 -4.30 5.94
CA VAL A 135 2.00 -3.51 5.04
C VAL A 135 0.88 -4.38 4.45
N SER A 136 1.19 -5.59 3.98
CA SER A 136 0.19 -6.53 3.45
C SER A 136 -0.89 -6.84 4.48
N LYS A 137 -0.50 -7.17 5.71
CA LYS A 137 -1.44 -7.46 6.81
C LYS A 137 -2.33 -6.26 7.14
N GLU A 138 -1.77 -5.06 7.14
CA GLU A 138 -2.53 -3.86 7.45
C GLU A 138 -3.53 -3.51 6.34
N ILE A 139 -3.16 -3.65 5.08
CA ILE A 139 -4.09 -3.51 3.94
C ILE A 139 -5.21 -4.55 4.05
N ALA A 140 -4.89 -5.79 4.35
CA ALA A 140 -5.89 -6.85 4.53
C ALA A 140 -6.84 -6.54 5.70
N ARG A 141 -6.31 -6.03 6.83
CA ARG A 141 -7.10 -5.61 7.99
C ARG A 141 -8.09 -4.49 7.61
N ILE A 142 -7.59 -3.41 7.03
CA ILE A 142 -8.42 -2.27 6.60
C ILE A 142 -9.49 -2.75 5.61
N SER A 143 -9.12 -3.61 4.67
CA SER A 143 -10.05 -4.14 3.69
C SER A 143 -11.14 -5.02 4.31
N SER A 144 -10.80 -5.84 5.33
CA SER A 144 -11.77 -6.71 6.00
C SER A 144 -12.74 -5.93 6.89
N GLU A 145 -12.29 -4.86 7.54
CA GLU A 145 -13.14 -3.98 8.34
C GLU A 145 -14.16 -3.21 7.49
N ASN A 146 -13.89 -3.08 6.20
CA ASN A 146 -14.70 -2.32 5.25
C ASN A 146 -15.53 -3.20 4.32
N ALA A 147 -15.45 -4.51 4.46
CA ALA A 147 -16.32 -5.43 3.75
C ALA A 147 -17.70 -5.39 4.41
N ASP A 148 -18.70 -4.86 3.71
CA ASP A 148 -20.09 -4.94 4.14
C ASP A 148 -20.49 -6.41 4.35
N GLU A 149 -21.29 -6.71 5.39
CA GLU A 149 -21.83 -8.05 5.65
C GLU A 149 -22.57 -8.66 4.44
N VAL A 150 -23.01 -7.83 3.51
CA VAL A 150 -23.66 -8.23 2.25
C VAL A 150 -22.68 -8.83 1.24
N ASP A 151 -21.40 -8.56 1.40
CA ASP A 151 -20.36 -8.91 0.43
C ASP A 151 -19.72 -10.29 0.66
N THR A 152 -20.18 -11.04 1.65
CA THR A 152 -19.73 -12.42 1.90
C THR A 152 -20.18 -13.43 0.81
N LYS A 153 -20.93 -12.98 -0.20
CA LYS A 153 -21.42 -13.81 -1.31
C LYS A 153 -20.90 -13.43 -2.70
N GLY A 154 -20.09 -12.40 -2.83
CA GLY A 154 -19.63 -11.90 -4.13
C GLY A 154 -18.19 -11.49 -4.11
N ASP A 155 -17.35 -12.36 -4.67
CA ASP A 155 -16.15 -12.05 -5.40
C ASP A 155 -15.03 -11.25 -4.70
N GLY A 156 -14.63 -11.69 -3.51
CA GLY A 156 -13.20 -11.67 -3.26
C GLY A 156 -12.61 -12.75 -4.16
N GLU A 157 -12.22 -12.43 -5.39
CA GLU A 157 -11.50 -13.38 -6.21
C GLU A 157 -10.21 -13.74 -5.46
N ILE A 158 -10.27 -14.82 -4.71
CA ILE A 158 -9.07 -15.54 -4.28
C ILE A 158 -8.54 -16.13 -5.56
N TYR A 159 -7.45 -15.58 -6.07
CA TYR A 159 -6.77 -16.16 -7.21
C TYR A 159 -6.50 -17.66 -6.94
N LYS A 160 -6.37 -18.46 -7.99
CA LYS A 160 -6.15 -19.91 -7.89
C LYS A 160 -4.94 -20.30 -7.03
N ASP A 161 -4.06 -19.35 -6.73
CA ASP A 161 -2.90 -19.47 -5.84
C ASP A 161 -3.19 -19.08 -4.37
N GLY A 162 -4.42 -18.75 -4.04
CA GLY A 162 -4.83 -18.38 -2.67
C GLY A 162 -4.47 -16.96 -2.26
N LYS A 163 -4.05 -16.09 -3.19
CA LYS A 163 -3.67 -14.70 -2.92
C LYS A 163 -4.85 -13.74 -3.08
N SER A 164 -4.88 -12.73 -2.23
CA SER A 164 -5.87 -11.66 -2.32
C SER A 164 -5.61 -10.76 -3.54
N ASP A 165 -6.65 -10.32 -4.22
CA ASP A 165 -6.58 -9.29 -5.26
C ASP A 165 -6.02 -7.94 -4.77
N LYS A 166 -6.03 -7.70 -3.46
CA LYS A 166 -5.58 -6.46 -2.82
C LYS A 166 -4.13 -6.50 -2.35
N THR A 167 -3.66 -7.65 -1.91
CA THR A 167 -2.31 -7.83 -1.35
C THR A 167 -1.43 -8.73 -2.19
N GLY A 168 -1.98 -9.42 -3.20
CA GLY A 168 -1.30 -10.48 -3.94
C GLY A 168 0.01 -10.07 -4.59
N VAL A 169 0.15 -8.81 -5.04
CA VAL A 169 1.42 -8.29 -5.58
C VAL A 169 2.47 -8.17 -4.49
N ILE A 170 2.10 -7.63 -3.32
CA ILE A 170 3.00 -7.50 -2.16
C ILE A 170 3.40 -8.89 -1.66
N ASP A 171 2.44 -9.79 -1.52
CA ASP A 171 2.68 -11.17 -1.05
C ASP A 171 3.61 -11.93 -2.01
N THR A 172 3.46 -11.73 -3.32
CA THR A 172 4.37 -12.30 -4.34
C THR A 172 5.78 -11.74 -4.19
N LEU A 173 5.93 -10.45 -3.94
CA LEU A 173 7.25 -9.85 -3.70
C LEU A 173 7.89 -10.39 -2.41
N VAL A 174 7.11 -10.56 -1.35
CA VAL A 174 7.56 -11.20 -0.10
C VAL A 174 8.08 -12.62 -0.35
N GLU A 175 7.33 -13.43 -1.13
CA GLU A 175 7.77 -14.79 -1.49
C GLU A 175 9.09 -14.78 -2.27
N GLN A 176 9.25 -13.86 -3.22
CA GLN A 176 10.50 -13.72 -3.99
C GLN A 176 11.67 -13.32 -3.11
N LEU A 177 11.48 -12.36 -2.18
CA LEU A 177 12.51 -11.98 -1.22
C LEU A 177 12.91 -13.15 -0.32
N ASN A 178 11.94 -13.93 0.15
CA ASN A 178 12.19 -15.12 0.97
C ASN A 178 12.96 -16.20 0.19
N LEU A 179 12.67 -16.41 -1.11
CA LEU A 179 13.47 -17.29 -1.96
C LEU A 179 14.92 -16.84 -2.12
N PHE A 180 15.17 -15.53 -2.12
CA PHE A 180 16.54 -15.00 -2.12
C PHE A 180 17.23 -15.17 -0.77
N LEU A 181 16.50 -15.08 0.34
CA LEU A 181 17.02 -15.37 1.67
C LEU A 181 17.44 -16.83 1.83
N GLU A 182 16.62 -17.76 1.30
CA GLU A 182 16.94 -19.20 1.30
C GLU A 182 18.11 -19.54 0.37
N ASN A 183 18.23 -18.84 -0.74
CA ASN A 183 19.31 -19.07 -1.72
C ASN A 183 19.85 -17.74 -2.27
N PRO A 184 20.76 -17.07 -1.55
CA PRO A 184 21.27 -15.74 -1.90
C PRO A 184 21.96 -15.68 -3.29
N ASN A 185 22.50 -16.77 -3.78
CA ASN A 185 23.11 -16.82 -5.11
C ASN A 185 22.10 -16.66 -6.26
N LYS A 186 20.81 -16.84 -6.00
CA LYS A 186 19.75 -16.55 -6.98
C LYS A 186 19.61 -15.05 -7.28
N VAL A 187 19.97 -14.18 -6.37
CA VAL A 187 19.88 -12.73 -6.56
C VAL A 187 20.62 -12.30 -7.82
N THR A 188 21.88 -12.74 -8.00
CA THR A 188 22.67 -12.40 -9.19
C THR A 188 22.16 -13.06 -10.46
N LYS A 189 21.62 -14.28 -10.36
CA LYS A 189 21.02 -15.02 -11.49
C LYS A 189 19.70 -14.41 -11.97
N GLN A 190 18.99 -13.71 -11.12
CA GLN A 190 17.70 -13.08 -11.40
C GLN A 190 17.70 -11.57 -11.21
N LEU A 191 18.86 -10.93 -11.38
CA LEU A 191 19.02 -9.50 -11.09
C LEU A 191 18.11 -8.61 -11.96
N SER A 192 17.88 -8.98 -13.22
CA SER A 192 16.93 -8.26 -14.10
C SER A 192 15.48 -8.35 -13.60
N SER A 193 15.08 -9.51 -13.11
CA SER A 193 13.73 -9.68 -12.51
C SER A 193 13.61 -8.92 -11.20
N PHE A 194 14.68 -8.86 -10.40
CA PHE A 194 14.72 -8.08 -9.17
C PHE A 194 14.47 -6.60 -9.44
N SER A 195 15.17 -6.01 -10.42
CA SER A 195 15.00 -4.59 -10.76
C SER A 195 13.59 -4.28 -11.30
N THR A 196 13.01 -5.19 -12.09
CA THR A 196 11.66 -4.98 -12.67
C THR A 196 10.56 -5.04 -11.61
N ASN A 197 10.73 -5.85 -10.56
CA ASN A 197 9.73 -6.00 -9.51
C ASN A 197 9.80 -4.90 -8.45
N VAL A 198 10.85 -4.10 -8.45
CA VAL A 198 11.09 -3.01 -7.50
C VAL A 198 10.85 -1.63 -8.11
N SER A 199 10.79 -1.54 -9.44
CA SER A 199 10.50 -0.30 -10.18
C SER A 199 8.99 -0.15 -10.45
#